data_0af7c89a34e98ee24e8a11ff8c9dbf1a
#
_entry.id   0af7c89a34e98ee24e8a11ff8c9dbf1a
#
_cell.length_a   1.000
_cell.length_b   1.000
_cell.length_c   1.000
_cell.angle_alpha   90.00
_cell.angle_beta   90.00
_cell.angle_gamma   90.00
#
_symmetry.space_group_name_H-M   'P 1'
#
loop_
_entity.id
_entity.type
_entity.pdbx_description
1 polymer ?
#
loop_
_entity_poly.entity_id
_entity_poly.type
_entity_poly.pdbx_seq_one_letter_code
_entity_poly.pdbx_strand_id
1 'polypeptide(L)'
;MKNSIRTVIVSTFLLTLFSCTTSTDVPLPITTSSEEALEMYNKAWYYWGDHDGIKQSEYMKKALEIDPEFILANLYVVENDPNKRKQFRDKAIQNKKDGSNAEKLLVDMFVAGRESRTSDQIDIAKKLVEEYPNSSKAYVDLGDAYNVARDFNSAAQNYTKATDINPENVNAWWRLASQHINVYNGQVLLPA
;
A
#
# COMPACT_ATOMS: atom_id res chain seq x y z
N MET A 1 -26.77 73.15 -9.48
CA MET A 1 -27.17 71.74 -9.54
C MET A 1 -25.89 70.93 -9.41
N LYS A 2 -25.67 70.27 -8.24
CA LYS A 2 -24.48 69.41 -7.97
C LYS A 2 -24.88 67.95 -8.17
N ASN A 3 -24.37 67.33 -9.22
CA ASN A 3 -24.52 65.88 -9.44
C ASN A 3 -23.48 65.12 -8.59
N SER A 4 -23.98 64.41 -7.59
CA SER A 4 -23.18 63.53 -6.76
C SER A 4 -23.10 62.15 -7.47
N ILE A 5 -21.92 61.76 -7.95
CA ILE A 5 -21.63 60.43 -8.49
C ILE A 5 -21.38 59.50 -7.29
N ARG A 6 -22.30 58.56 -7.05
CA ARG A 6 -22.10 57.50 -6.07
C ARG A 6 -21.28 56.38 -6.72
N THR A 7 -20.03 56.23 -6.30
CA THR A 7 -19.18 55.12 -6.66
C THR A 7 -19.62 53.86 -5.89
N VAL A 8 -20.12 52.86 -6.60
CA VAL A 8 -20.43 51.54 -6.02
C VAL A 8 -19.16 50.72 -6.08
N ILE A 9 -18.55 50.46 -4.93
CA ILE A 9 -17.43 49.52 -4.80
C ILE A 9 -18.02 48.11 -4.71
N VAL A 10 -17.94 47.34 -5.81
CA VAL A 10 -18.23 45.90 -5.81
C VAL A 10 -17.00 45.16 -5.28
N SER A 11 -17.06 44.83 -4.01
CA SER A 11 -16.05 43.97 -3.37
C SER A 11 -16.29 42.55 -3.84
N THR A 12 -15.49 42.10 -4.80
CA THR A 12 -15.47 40.68 -5.27
C THR A 12 -14.77 39.84 -4.20
N PHE A 13 -15.56 39.22 -3.34
CA PHE A 13 -15.06 38.25 -2.37
C PHE A 13 -14.68 36.96 -3.12
N LEU A 14 -13.39 36.81 -3.35
CA LEU A 14 -12.83 35.58 -3.97
C LEU A 14 -12.91 34.46 -2.93
N LEU A 15 -13.98 33.67 -2.97
CA LEU A 15 -14.07 32.42 -2.22
C LEU A 15 -13.06 31.44 -2.81
N THR A 16 -11.89 31.35 -2.23
CA THR A 16 -10.97 30.23 -2.43
C THR A 16 -11.61 29.01 -1.81
N LEU A 17 -12.24 28.18 -2.65
CA LEU A 17 -12.66 26.84 -2.25
C LEU A 17 -11.37 26.03 -2.00
N PHE A 18 -11.00 25.90 -0.73
CA PHE A 18 -10.10 24.83 -0.31
C PHE A 18 -10.83 23.53 -0.61
N SER A 19 -10.54 22.92 -1.76
CA SER A 19 -10.93 21.55 -2.05
C SER A 19 -10.11 20.66 -1.12
N CYS A 20 -10.67 20.33 0.03
CA CYS A 20 -10.18 19.22 0.82
C CYS A 20 -10.44 17.98 -0.01
N THR A 21 -9.44 17.46 -0.70
CA THR A 21 -9.52 16.19 -1.39
C THR A 21 -9.66 15.11 -0.33
N THR A 22 -10.91 14.73 -0.04
CA THR A 22 -11.17 13.54 0.79
C THR A 22 -10.60 12.35 0.03
N SER A 23 -9.70 11.60 0.67
CA SER A 23 -9.19 10.35 0.15
C SER A 23 -10.38 9.45 -0.23
N THR A 24 -10.35 8.90 -1.44
CA THR A 24 -11.32 7.91 -1.91
C THR A 24 -10.87 6.49 -1.60
N ASP A 25 -9.79 6.34 -0.83
CA ASP A 25 -9.16 5.07 -0.52
C ASP A 25 -10.10 4.16 0.26
N VAL A 26 -10.33 2.99 -0.31
CA VAL A 26 -11.09 1.91 0.32
C VAL A 26 -10.10 0.84 0.78
N PRO A 27 -9.92 0.63 2.08
CA PRO A 27 -9.03 -0.39 2.58
C PRO A 27 -9.40 -1.79 2.08
N LEU A 28 -8.41 -2.63 1.83
CA LEU A 28 -8.66 -4.04 1.55
C LEU A 28 -9.33 -4.70 2.76
N PRO A 29 -10.35 -5.57 2.55
CA PRO A 29 -10.98 -6.29 3.66
C PRO A 29 -9.99 -7.25 4.30
N ILE A 30 -9.86 -7.14 5.62
CA ILE A 30 -8.94 -7.93 6.45
C ILE A 30 -9.76 -8.72 7.48
N THR A 31 -9.44 -10.01 7.62
CA THR A 31 -10.10 -10.93 8.54
C THR A 31 -9.27 -11.06 9.82
N THR A 32 -9.85 -10.70 10.95
CA THR A 32 -9.31 -10.93 12.29
C THR A 32 -10.44 -11.07 13.29
N SER A 33 -10.20 -11.80 14.36
CA SER A 33 -11.16 -11.98 15.47
C SER A 33 -11.21 -10.80 16.43
N SER A 34 -10.30 -9.82 16.30
CA SER A 34 -10.11 -8.75 17.27
C SER A 34 -9.78 -7.40 16.61
N GLU A 35 -10.55 -6.37 16.97
CA GLU A 35 -10.26 -4.99 16.57
C GLU A 35 -8.90 -4.52 17.12
N GLU A 36 -8.53 -4.97 18.34
CA GLU A 36 -7.21 -4.65 18.92
C GLU A 36 -6.07 -5.27 18.10
N ALA A 37 -6.23 -6.52 17.63
CA ALA A 37 -5.24 -7.15 16.74
C ALA A 37 -5.11 -6.37 15.42
N LEU A 38 -6.21 -5.89 14.84
CA LEU A 38 -6.21 -5.05 13.66
C LEU A 38 -5.50 -3.71 13.91
N GLU A 39 -5.71 -3.10 15.07
CA GLU A 39 -5.02 -1.87 15.46
C GLU A 39 -3.49 -2.09 15.54
N MET A 40 -3.05 -3.17 16.16
CA MET A 40 -1.61 -3.52 16.23
C MET A 40 -1.03 -3.76 14.82
N TYR A 41 -1.76 -4.49 13.97
CA TYR A 41 -1.37 -4.70 12.58
C TYR A 41 -1.23 -3.37 11.80
N ASN A 42 -2.17 -2.46 11.94
CA ASN A 42 -2.12 -1.15 11.29
C ASN A 42 -0.95 -0.29 11.82
N LYS A 43 -0.67 -0.33 13.13
CA LYS A 43 0.52 0.31 13.72
C LYS A 43 1.81 -0.27 13.16
N ALA A 44 1.88 -1.57 12.93
CA ALA A 44 3.04 -2.18 12.30
C ALA A 44 3.31 -1.60 10.90
N TRP A 45 2.27 -1.39 10.11
CA TRP A 45 2.41 -0.78 8.77
C TRP A 45 2.78 0.70 8.83
N TYR A 46 2.30 1.45 9.82
CA TYR A 46 2.75 2.83 10.06
C TYR A 46 4.27 2.89 10.28
N TYR A 47 4.81 2.04 11.17
CA TYR A 47 6.26 1.99 11.44
C TYR A 47 7.08 1.43 10.27
N TRP A 48 6.49 0.59 9.43
CA TRP A 48 7.12 0.20 8.17
C TRP A 48 7.35 1.41 7.27
N GLY A 49 6.38 2.32 7.19
CA GLY A 49 6.49 3.58 6.46
C GLY A 49 7.58 4.50 6.99
N ASP A 50 7.80 4.51 8.30
CA ASP A 50 8.86 5.26 9.00
C ASP A 50 10.24 4.57 8.96
N HIS A 51 10.36 3.45 8.25
CA HIS A 51 11.57 2.62 8.19
C HIS A 51 12.04 2.07 9.56
N ASP A 52 11.18 2.02 10.56
CA ASP A 52 11.42 1.38 11.86
C ASP A 52 11.00 -0.10 11.85
N GLY A 53 11.83 -0.94 11.22
CA GLY A 53 11.56 -2.38 11.12
C GLY A 53 11.53 -3.11 12.47
N ILE A 54 12.13 -2.54 13.52
CA ILE A 54 12.08 -3.11 14.88
C ILE A 54 10.68 -2.95 15.45
N LYS A 55 10.14 -1.74 15.45
CA LYS A 55 8.77 -1.48 15.90
C LYS A 55 7.73 -2.17 15.01
N GLN A 56 7.94 -2.18 13.70
CA GLN A 56 7.08 -2.93 12.78
C GLN A 56 6.96 -4.39 13.22
N SER A 57 8.09 -5.06 13.48
CA SER A 57 8.11 -6.45 13.96
C SER A 57 7.44 -6.62 15.33
N GLU A 58 7.69 -5.68 16.27
CA GLU A 58 7.08 -5.70 17.61
C GLU A 58 5.56 -5.63 17.53
N TYR A 59 5.00 -4.67 16.77
CA TYR A 59 3.55 -4.51 16.67
C TYR A 59 2.90 -5.67 15.90
N MET A 60 3.59 -6.23 14.89
CA MET A 60 3.09 -7.41 14.20
C MET A 60 3.01 -8.62 15.15
N LYS A 61 4.00 -8.79 16.05
CA LYS A 61 3.97 -9.85 17.06
C LYS A 61 2.87 -9.62 18.09
N LYS A 62 2.62 -8.39 18.53
CA LYS A 62 1.48 -8.05 19.40
C LYS A 62 0.14 -8.41 18.75
N ALA A 63 -0.03 -8.14 17.46
CA ALA A 63 -1.22 -8.57 16.74
C ALA A 63 -1.39 -10.09 16.77
N LEU A 64 -0.31 -10.86 16.66
CA LEU A 64 -0.33 -12.33 16.72
C LEU A 64 -0.47 -12.91 18.14
N GLU A 65 -0.10 -12.16 19.19
CA GLU A 65 -0.38 -12.51 20.58
C GLU A 65 -1.88 -12.42 20.89
N ILE A 66 -2.57 -11.44 20.29
CA ILE A 66 -4.02 -11.23 20.44
C ILE A 66 -4.81 -12.17 19.55
N ASP A 67 -4.45 -12.26 18.26
CA ASP A 67 -5.07 -13.14 17.28
C ASP A 67 -4.02 -14.02 16.58
N PRO A 68 -3.71 -15.19 17.14
CA PRO A 68 -2.72 -16.09 16.53
C PRO A 68 -3.07 -16.59 15.14
N GLU A 69 -4.37 -16.52 14.73
CA GLU A 69 -4.85 -16.99 13.42
C GLU A 69 -4.86 -15.88 12.37
N PHE A 70 -4.51 -14.65 12.74
CA PHE A 70 -4.52 -13.49 11.84
C PHE A 70 -3.64 -13.73 10.61
N ILE A 71 -4.26 -13.91 9.46
CA ILE A 71 -3.62 -14.35 8.21
C ILE A 71 -2.49 -13.40 7.78
N LEU A 72 -2.79 -12.10 7.65
CA LEU A 72 -1.81 -11.13 7.16
C LEU A 72 -0.71 -10.83 8.17
N ALA A 73 -0.99 -10.89 9.47
CA ALA A 73 0.04 -10.74 10.49
C ALA A 73 1.02 -11.92 10.45
N ASN A 74 0.53 -13.16 10.30
CA ASN A 74 1.37 -14.34 10.08
C ASN A 74 2.19 -14.26 8.78
N LEU A 75 1.61 -13.69 7.71
CA LEU A 75 2.28 -13.58 6.42
C LEU A 75 3.47 -12.62 6.46
N TYR A 76 3.30 -11.46 7.12
CA TYR A 76 4.23 -10.33 7.06
C TYR A 76 5.10 -10.13 8.30
N VAL A 77 4.92 -10.92 9.37
CA VAL A 77 5.77 -10.80 10.55
C VAL A 77 7.23 -11.04 10.21
N VAL A 78 8.08 -10.13 10.67
CA VAL A 78 9.54 -10.25 10.55
C VAL A 78 10.05 -11.08 11.73
N GLU A 79 10.70 -12.18 11.43
CA GLU A 79 11.30 -13.08 12.41
C GLU A 79 12.70 -13.49 11.94
N ASN A 80 13.68 -13.38 12.84
CA ASN A 80 15.07 -13.69 12.54
C ASN A 80 15.33 -15.19 12.45
N ASP A 81 14.65 -15.99 13.29
CA ASP A 81 14.72 -17.44 13.24
C ASP A 81 14.02 -17.96 11.96
N PRO A 82 14.74 -18.61 11.03
CA PRO A 82 14.17 -19.10 9.79
C PRO A 82 13.05 -20.13 9.99
N ASN A 83 13.14 -20.95 11.05
CA ASN A 83 12.13 -21.99 11.33
C ASN A 83 10.84 -21.35 11.85
N LYS A 84 10.93 -20.39 12.78
CA LYS A 84 9.76 -19.64 13.26
C LYS A 84 9.13 -18.83 12.14
N ARG A 85 9.95 -18.15 11.32
CA ARG A 85 9.46 -17.43 10.13
C ARG A 85 8.71 -18.33 9.16
N LYS A 86 9.22 -19.57 8.95
CA LYS A 86 8.53 -20.57 8.13
C LYS A 86 7.19 -20.96 8.76
N GLN A 87 7.15 -21.22 10.08
CA GLN A 87 5.92 -21.58 10.79
C GLN A 87 4.82 -20.52 10.63
N PHE A 88 5.13 -19.24 10.80
CA PHE A 88 4.17 -18.15 10.60
C PHE A 88 3.62 -18.16 9.15
N ARG A 89 4.48 -18.26 8.16
CA ARG A 89 4.06 -18.28 6.75
C ARG A 89 3.25 -19.51 6.38
N ASP A 90 3.63 -20.69 6.86
CA ASP A 90 2.87 -21.92 6.66
C ASP A 90 1.46 -21.77 7.26
N LYS A 91 1.35 -21.13 8.44
CA LYS A 91 0.07 -20.83 9.08
C LYS A 91 -0.79 -19.88 8.26
N ALA A 92 -0.21 -18.79 7.74
CA ALA A 92 -0.92 -17.88 6.83
C ALA A 92 -1.46 -18.61 5.60
N ILE A 93 -0.65 -19.47 4.98
CA ILE A 93 -1.04 -20.26 3.80
C ILE A 93 -2.15 -21.26 4.15
N GLN A 94 -2.08 -21.92 5.31
CA GLN A 94 -3.09 -22.88 5.77
C GLN A 94 -4.44 -22.17 6.03
N ASN A 95 -4.40 -21.00 6.66
CA ASN A 95 -5.59 -20.24 7.04
C ASN A 95 -6.17 -19.40 5.90
N LYS A 96 -5.47 -19.28 4.77
CA LYS A 96 -5.92 -18.51 3.60
C LYS A 96 -7.37 -18.78 3.22
N LYS A 97 -7.81 -20.04 3.29
CA LYS A 97 -9.17 -20.44 2.93
C LYS A 97 -10.28 -19.72 3.70
N ASP A 98 -10.00 -19.32 4.93
CA ASP A 98 -10.93 -18.67 5.86
C ASP A 98 -10.89 -17.13 5.76
N GLY A 99 -9.96 -16.60 5.00
CA GLY A 99 -9.78 -15.16 4.77
C GLY A 99 -10.69 -14.57 3.70
N SER A 100 -10.67 -13.24 3.61
CA SER A 100 -11.31 -12.48 2.53
C SER A 100 -10.69 -12.81 1.16
N ASN A 101 -11.35 -12.40 0.07
CA ASN A 101 -10.76 -12.55 -1.27
C ASN A 101 -9.44 -11.74 -1.41
N ALA A 102 -9.37 -10.55 -0.82
CA ALA A 102 -8.14 -9.78 -0.81
C ALA A 102 -6.99 -10.54 -0.13
N GLU A 103 -7.23 -11.13 1.05
CA GLU A 103 -6.22 -11.91 1.76
C GLU A 103 -5.78 -13.14 0.98
N LYS A 104 -6.72 -13.83 0.32
CA LYS A 104 -6.40 -14.98 -0.55
C LYS A 104 -5.45 -14.56 -1.68
N LEU A 105 -5.73 -13.45 -2.35
CA LEU A 105 -4.88 -12.93 -3.42
C LEU A 105 -3.51 -12.47 -2.88
N LEU A 106 -3.46 -11.80 -1.72
CA LEU A 106 -2.20 -11.36 -1.09
C LEU A 106 -1.32 -12.55 -0.70
N VAL A 107 -1.89 -13.62 -0.15
CA VAL A 107 -1.16 -14.85 0.18
C VAL A 107 -0.65 -15.53 -1.09
N ASP A 108 -1.49 -15.64 -2.14
CA ASP A 108 -1.08 -16.26 -3.42
C ASP A 108 0.02 -15.45 -4.12
N MET A 109 -0.08 -14.12 -4.09
CA MET A 109 0.94 -13.22 -4.61
C MET A 109 2.27 -13.37 -3.86
N PHE A 110 2.22 -13.50 -2.53
CA PHE A 110 3.41 -13.75 -1.71
C PHE A 110 4.05 -15.10 -2.06
N VAL A 111 3.26 -16.18 -2.21
CA VAL A 111 3.75 -17.51 -2.60
C VAL A 111 4.39 -17.45 -3.98
N ALA A 112 3.72 -16.84 -4.97
CA ALA A 112 4.27 -16.68 -6.33
C ALA A 112 5.63 -15.95 -6.32
N GLY A 113 5.74 -14.87 -5.53
CA GLY A 113 7.00 -14.13 -5.37
C GLY A 113 8.12 -14.99 -4.75
N ARG A 114 7.79 -15.81 -3.75
CA ARG A 114 8.74 -16.73 -3.09
C ARG A 114 9.24 -17.84 -4.03
N GLU A 115 8.41 -18.26 -4.95
CA GLU A 115 8.72 -19.28 -5.95
C GLU A 115 9.32 -18.69 -7.24
N SER A 116 9.61 -17.38 -7.24
CA SER A 116 10.14 -16.64 -8.40
C SER A 116 9.22 -16.71 -9.63
N ARG A 117 7.92 -16.92 -9.43
CA ARG A 117 6.88 -16.91 -10.47
C ARG A 117 6.38 -15.47 -10.70
N THR A 118 7.26 -14.62 -11.23
CA THR A 118 7.02 -13.19 -11.35
C THR A 118 5.80 -12.84 -12.23
N SER A 119 5.59 -13.61 -13.32
CA SER A 119 4.39 -13.42 -14.17
C SER A 119 3.10 -13.67 -13.40
N ASP A 120 3.05 -14.78 -12.64
CA ASP A 120 1.87 -15.11 -11.84
C ASP A 120 1.64 -14.07 -10.75
N GLN A 121 2.70 -13.55 -10.13
CA GLN A 121 2.62 -12.50 -9.14
C GLN A 121 1.97 -11.22 -9.71
N ILE A 122 2.35 -10.82 -10.93
CA ILE A 122 1.74 -9.68 -11.63
C ILE A 122 0.27 -9.96 -11.94
N ASP A 123 -0.06 -11.15 -12.45
CA ASP A 123 -1.44 -11.50 -12.83
C ASP A 123 -2.37 -11.56 -11.60
N ILE A 124 -1.86 -12.04 -10.46
CA ILE A 124 -2.61 -12.02 -9.18
C ILE A 124 -2.79 -10.58 -8.69
N ALA A 125 -1.75 -9.75 -8.76
CA ALA A 125 -1.85 -8.34 -8.37
C ALA A 125 -2.82 -7.54 -9.25
N LYS A 126 -2.91 -7.85 -10.56
CA LYS A 126 -3.93 -7.28 -11.46
C LYS A 126 -5.34 -7.65 -11.01
N LYS A 127 -5.58 -8.92 -10.64
CA LYS A 127 -6.88 -9.34 -10.10
C LYS A 127 -7.24 -8.58 -8.83
N LEU A 128 -6.25 -8.33 -7.95
CA LEU A 128 -6.46 -7.54 -6.75
C LEU A 128 -6.93 -6.11 -7.08
N VAL A 129 -6.32 -5.46 -8.08
CA VAL A 129 -6.73 -4.12 -8.55
C VAL A 129 -8.11 -4.17 -9.22
N GLU A 130 -8.42 -5.20 -10.00
CA GLU A 130 -9.73 -5.38 -10.63
C GLU A 130 -10.86 -5.52 -9.60
N GLU A 131 -10.63 -6.27 -8.52
CA GLU A 131 -11.61 -6.46 -7.44
C GLU A 131 -11.69 -5.25 -6.50
N TYR A 132 -10.57 -4.52 -6.31
CA TYR A 132 -10.47 -3.39 -5.38
C TYR A 132 -9.92 -2.12 -6.04
N PRO A 133 -10.61 -1.57 -7.06
CA PRO A 133 -10.09 -0.47 -7.89
C PRO A 133 -9.92 0.87 -7.17
N ASN A 134 -10.50 1.00 -5.97
CA ASN A 134 -10.37 2.19 -5.13
C ASN A 134 -9.43 1.96 -3.93
N SER A 135 -8.62 0.90 -3.93
CA SER A 135 -7.64 0.64 -2.87
C SER A 135 -6.25 1.07 -3.29
N SER A 136 -5.69 2.08 -2.61
CA SER A 136 -4.30 2.52 -2.83
C SER A 136 -3.32 1.38 -2.57
N LYS A 137 -3.62 0.52 -1.59
CA LYS A 137 -2.81 -0.67 -1.26
C LYS A 137 -2.75 -1.66 -2.43
N ALA A 138 -3.86 -1.90 -3.13
CA ALA A 138 -3.86 -2.81 -4.29
C ALA A 138 -2.92 -2.31 -5.41
N TYR A 139 -2.92 -1.01 -5.68
CA TYR A 139 -2.00 -0.43 -6.66
C TYR A 139 -0.54 -0.43 -6.19
N VAL A 140 -0.29 -0.25 -4.90
CA VAL A 140 1.07 -0.43 -4.35
C VAL A 140 1.55 -1.86 -4.59
N ASP A 141 0.73 -2.87 -4.32
CA ASP A 141 1.09 -4.27 -4.51
C ASP A 141 1.33 -4.63 -5.97
N LEU A 142 0.53 -4.07 -6.90
CA LEU A 142 0.77 -4.24 -8.34
C LEU A 142 2.06 -3.54 -8.78
N GLY A 143 2.33 -2.35 -8.26
CA GLY A 143 3.59 -1.65 -8.47
C GLY A 143 4.80 -2.45 -7.96
N ASP A 144 4.68 -3.06 -6.77
CA ASP A 144 5.72 -3.91 -6.19
C ASP A 144 5.98 -5.15 -7.08
N ALA A 145 4.93 -5.77 -7.63
CA ALA A 145 5.07 -6.90 -8.55
C ALA A 145 5.80 -6.51 -9.85
N TYR A 146 5.48 -5.36 -10.44
CA TYR A 146 6.21 -4.84 -11.60
C TYR A 146 7.66 -4.46 -11.25
N ASN A 147 7.90 -3.90 -10.05
CA ASN A 147 9.26 -3.58 -9.60
C ASN A 147 10.13 -4.85 -9.48
N VAL A 148 9.58 -5.95 -8.98
CA VAL A 148 10.26 -7.27 -8.95
C VAL A 148 10.57 -7.75 -10.37
N ALA A 149 9.67 -7.52 -11.32
CA ALA A 149 9.87 -7.82 -12.74
C ALA A 149 10.86 -6.87 -13.44
N ARG A 150 11.35 -5.83 -12.75
CA ARG A 150 12.19 -4.74 -13.29
C ARG A 150 11.50 -3.90 -14.37
N ASP A 151 10.16 -3.96 -14.45
CA ASP A 151 9.36 -3.02 -15.23
C ASP A 151 9.09 -1.76 -14.40
N PHE A 152 10.11 -0.91 -14.31
CA PHE A 152 10.09 0.29 -13.48
C PHE A 152 9.07 1.33 -13.95
N ASN A 153 8.75 1.34 -15.26
CA ASN A 153 7.75 2.26 -15.80
C ASN A 153 6.34 1.87 -15.34
N SER A 154 5.97 0.60 -15.48
CA SER A 154 4.68 0.10 -14.99
C SER A 154 4.59 0.22 -13.45
N ALA A 155 5.68 -0.03 -12.72
CA ALA A 155 5.73 0.18 -11.29
C ALA A 155 5.42 1.63 -10.92
N ALA A 156 6.09 2.61 -11.54
CA ALA A 156 5.87 4.03 -11.30
C ALA A 156 4.42 4.47 -11.59
N GLN A 157 3.81 3.98 -12.69
CA GLN A 157 2.42 4.27 -13.02
C GLN A 157 1.45 3.80 -11.92
N ASN A 158 1.66 2.59 -11.39
CA ASN A 158 0.82 2.04 -10.34
C ASN A 158 1.02 2.76 -9.00
N TYR A 159 2.24 3.14 -8.63
CA TYR A 159 2.49 3.95 -7.45
C TYR A 159 1.88 5.36 -7.57
N THR A 160 1.93 5.97 -8.76
CA THR A 160 1.23 7.24 -9.03
C THR A 160 -0.27 7.07 -8.80
N LYS A 161 -0.87 6.00 -9.34
CA LYS A 161 -2.29 5.72 -9.12
C LYS A 161 -2.63 5.54 -7.64
N ALA A 162 -1.75 4.89 -6.87
CA ALA A 162 -1.90 4.74 -5.42
C ALA A 162 -1.88 6.10 -4.69
N THR A 163 -0.98 7.03 -5.09
CA THR A 163 -0.91 8.39 -4.52
C THR A 163 -2.10 9.26 -4.93
N ASP A 164 -2.66 9.06 -6.12
CA ASP A 164 -3.89 9.75 -6.57
C ASP A 164 -5.11 9.32 -5.74
N ILE A 165 -5.21 8.02 -5.40
CA ILE A 165 -6.29 7.47 -4.57
C ILE A 165 -6.14 7.93 -3.12
N ASN A 166 -4.93 7.85 -2.58
CA ASN A 166 -4.61 8.26 -1.22
C ASN A 166 -3.34 9.12 -1.18
N PRO A 167 -3.49 10.46 -1.23
CA PRO A 167 -2.36 11.38 -1.14
C PRO A 167 -1.58 11.31 0.19
N GLU A 168 -2.16 10.73 1.24
CA GLU A 168 -1.52 10.55 2.55
C GLU A 168 -0.75 9.22 2.66
N ASN A 169 -0.78 8.38 1.61
CA ASN A 169 -0.07 7.11 1.60
C ASN A 169 1.45 7.30 1.44
N VAL A 170 2.14 7.49 2.56
CA VAL A 170 3.61 7.69 2.61
C VAL A 170 4.36 6.56 1.91
N ASN A 171 3.89 5.31 2.06
CA ASN A 171 4.50 4.16 1.38
C ASN A 171 4.45 4.25 -0.14
N ALA A 172 3.33 4.72 -0.70
CA ALA A 172 3.18 4.91 -2.15
C ALA A 172 4.15 6.00 -2.64
N TRP A 173 4.24 7.12 -1.93
CA TRP A 173 5.16 8.21 -2.27
C TRP A 173 6.62 7.78 -2.22
N TRP A 174 7.01 7.04 -1.19
CA TRP A 174 8.39 6.55 -1.08
C TRP A 174 8.75 5.61 -2.24
N ARG A 175 7.86 4.68 -2.59
CA ARG A 175 8.05 3.77 -3.71
C ARG A 175 8.13 4.50 -5.04
N LEU A 176 7.25 5.48 -5.26
CA LEU A 176 7.26 6.31 -6.47
C LEU A 176 8.59 7.06 -6.59
N ALA A 177 9.07 7.70 -5.53
CA ALA A 177 10.35 8.38 -5.53
C ALA A 177 11.52 7.41 -5.84
N SER A 178 11.49 6.21 -5.26
CA SER A 178 12.51 5.17 -5.53
C SER A 178 12.52 4.73 -7.00
N GLN A 179 11.35 4.67 -7.66
CA GLN A 179 11.28 4.30 -9.08
C GLN A 179 11.87 5.39 -9.99
N HIS A 180 11.68 6.66 -9.67
CA HIS A 180 12.32 7.74 -10.43
C HIS A 180 13.84 7.62 -10.38
N ILE A 181 14.43 7.25 -9.25
CA ILE A 181 15.86 6.99 -9.12
C ILE A 181 16.29 5.79 -9.98
N ASN A 182 15.52 4.69 -9.97
CA ASN A 182 15.83 3.50 -10.74
C ASN A 182 15.76 3.76 -12.26
N VAL A 183 14.75 4.48 -12.72
CA VAL A 183 14.60 4.87 -14.13
C VAL A 183 15.75 5.78 -14.55
N TYR A 184 16.11 6.77 -13.74
CA TYR A 184 17.24 7.67 -14.01
C TYR A 184 18.57 6.91 -14.10
N ASN A 185 18.86 6.04 -13.12
CA ASN A 185 20.09 5.23 -13.12
C ASN A 185 20.13 4.26 -14.33
N GLY A 186 18.99 3.69 -14.73
CA GLY A 186 18.89 2.85 -15.91
C GLY A 186 19.18 3.60 -17.22
N GLN A 187 18.79 4.88 -17.31
CA GLN A 187 19.12 5.73 -18.46
C GLN A 187 20.60 6.13 -18.51
N VAL A 188 21.25 6.24 -17.37
CA VAL A 188 22.67 6.59 -17.29
C VAL A 188 23.59 5.39 -17.57
N LEU A 189 23.09 4.17 -17.33
CA LEU A 189 23.87 2.93 -17.52
C LEU A 189 23.77 2.34 -18.94
N LEU A 190 22.98 2.92 -19.86
CA LEU A 190 22.99 2.54 -21.26
C LEU A 190 24.11 3.32 -21.98
N PRO A 191 25.23 2.67 -22.35
CA PRO A 191 26.22 3.31 -23.20
C PRO A 191 25.60 3.66 -24.53
N ALA A 192 25.93 4.83 -25.03
CA ALA A 192 25.51 5.33 -26.33
C ALA A 192 26.05 4.43 -27.46
#